data_fa507e28755192348c9f91c80d30ec9a
#
_entry.id   fa507e28755192348c9f91c80d30ec9a
#
_cell.length_a   1.000
_cell.length_b   1.000
_cell.length_c   1.000
_cell.angle_alpha   90.00
_cell.angle_beta   90.00
_cell.angle_gamma   90.00
#
_symmetry.space_group_name_H-M   'P 1'
#
loop_
_entity.id
_entity.type
_entity.pdbx_description
1 polymer ?
#
loop_
_entity_poly.entity_id
_entity_poly.type
_entity_poly.pdbx_seq_one_letter_code
_entity_poly.pdbx_strand_id
1 'polypeptide(L)'
;MERRFTYKTPQEAILEITKTMPLRRLDSENISIDNAYSRISAQDIVTQVNLPPHDTSHFDGYAVRAEDTKGASIRNPHHFTVIGNLYPGQTSDYVVHKGEAVYVTTG
;
A
#
# COMPACT_ATOMS: atom_id res chain seq x y z
N MET A 1 24.91 -36.90 -44.01
CA MET A 1 24.06 -35.71 -43.92
C MET A 1 24.36 -35.04 -42.57
N GLU A 2 25.29 -34.08 -42.54
CA GLU A 2 25.66 -33.35 -41.29
C GLU A 2 24.54 -32.46 -40.84
N ARG A 3 24.03 -32.67 -39.63
CA ARG A 3 23.12 -31.72 -38.98
C ARG A 3 23.91 -30.50 -38.55
N ARG A 4 23.80 -29.40 -39.27
CA ARG A 4 24.30 -28.10 -38.86
C ARG A 4 23.42 -27.63 -37.69
N PHE A 5 23.98 -27.59 -36.49
CA PHE A 5 23.33 -26.96 -35.34
C PHE A 5 23.48 -25.43 -35.50
N THR A 6 22.36 -24.73 -35.58
CA THR A 6 22.33 -23.27 -35.53
C THR A 6 22.07 -22.86 -34.06
N TYR A 7 23.05 -22.20 -33.47
CA TYR A 7 22.89 -21.66 -32.12
C TYR A 7 22.08 -20.35 -32.19
N LYS A 8 21.13 -20.17 -31.28
CA LYS A 8 20.32 -18.96 -31.14
C LYS A 8 20.60 -18.34 -29.79
N THR A 9 20.50 -17.03 -29.71
CA THR A 9 20.51 -16.34 -28.44
C THR A 9 19.20 -16.65 -27.67
N PRO A 10 19.16 -16.51 -26.32
CA PRO A 10 17.93 -16.69 -25.54
C PRO A 10 16.77 -15.84 -26.06
N GLN A 11 17.04 -14.62 -26.49
CA GLN A 11 16.04 -13.68 -27.01
C GLN A 11 15.44 -14.18 -28.33
N GLU A 12 16.30 -14.66 -29.24
CA GLU A 12 15.86 -15.25 -30.53
C GLU A 12 15.04 -16.52 -30.31
N ALA A 13 15.43 -17.36 -29.34
CA ALA A 13 14.70 -18.57 -28.99
C ALA A 13 13.31 -18.25 -28.43
N ILE A 14 13.20 -17.29 -27.50
CA ILE A 14 11.92 -16.83 -26.94
C ILE A 14 11.02 -16.29 -28.07
N LEU A 15 11.57 -15.44 -28.94
CA LEU A 15 10.80 -14.85 -30.03
C LEU A 15 10.27 -15.92 -31.02
N GLU A 16 11.05 -16.94 -31.26
CA GLU A 16 10.63 -18.03 -32.16
C GLU A 16 9.58 -18.93 -31.50
N ILE A 17 9.74 -19.25 -30.22
CA ILE A 17 8.76 -20.01 -29.46
C ILE A 17 7.42 -19.26 -29.45
N THR A 18 7.42 -17.97 -29.16
CA THR A 18 6.18 -17.17 -29.11
C THR A 18 5.51 -17.03 -30.49
N LYS A 19 6.29 -17.10 -31.59
CA LYS A 19 5.74 -17.08 -32.96
C LYS A 19 5.17 -18.42 -33.39
N THR A 20 5.76 -19.51 -32.93
CA THR A 20 5.41 -20.86 -33.42
C THR A 20 4.42 -21.59 -32.52
N MET A 21 4.38 -21.24 -31.22
CA MET A 21 3.40 -21.78 -30.31
C MET A 21 2.16 -20.89 -30.25
N PRO A 22 0.97 -21.38 -30.65
CA PRO A 22 -0.26 -20.61 -30.45
C PRO A 22 -0.49 -20.47 -28.95
N LEU A 23 -0.22 -19.26 -28.42
CA LEU A 23 -0.56 -18.92 -27.04
C LEU A 23 -2.09 -18.89 -26.93
N ARG A 24 -2.68 -20.03 -26.58
CA ARG A 24 -4.09 -20.10 -26.30
C ARG A 24 -4.34 -19.47 -24.93
N ARG A 25 -5.09 -18.38 -24.90
CA ARG A 25 -5.66 -17.90 -23.64
C ARG A 25 -6.61 -18.98 -23.09
N LEU A 26 -6.40 -19.33 -21.84
CA LEU A 26 -7.34 -20.19 -21.11
C LEU A 26 -8.62 -19.37 -20.85
N ASP A 27 -9.74 -20.07 -20.80
CA ASP A 27 -11.01 -19.48 -20.40
C ASP A 27 -10.98 -19.13 -18.91
N SER A 28 -11.77 -18.14 -18.52
CA SER A 28 -11.93 -17.74 -17.12
C SER A 28 -13.14 -18.46 -16.49
N GLU A 29 -13.06 -18.71 -15.20
CA GLU A 29 -14.13 -19.26 -14.40
C GLU A 29 -14.31 -18.51 -13.08
N ASN A 30 -15.51 -18.50 -12.54
CA ASN A 30 -15.78 -17.96 -11.22
C ASN A 30 -15.64 -19.06 -10.18
N ILE A 31 -14.82 -18.85 -9.17
CA ILE A 31 -14.59 -19.80 -8.08
C ILE A 31 -14.72 -19.11 -6.73
N SER A 32 -14.97 -19.89 -5.67
CA SER A 32 -14.88 -19.39 -4.30
C SER A 32 -13.45 -18.95 -3.99
N ILE A 33 -13.31 -17.91 -3.16
CA ILE A 33 -12.02 -17.43 -2.68
C ILE A 33 -11.24 -18.55 -1.96
N ASP A 34 -11.90 -19.46 -1.29
CA ASP A 34 -11.27 -20.61 -0.61
C ASP A 34 -10.53 -21.53 -1.58
N ASN A 35 -10.92 -21.53 -2.84
CA ASN A 35 -10.30 -22.32 -3.91
C ASN A 35 -9.35 -21.50 -4.79
N ALA A 36 -9.09 -20.24 -4.45
CA ALA A 36 -8.30 -19.32 -5.27
C ALA A 36 -6.78 -19.49 -5.11
N TYR A 37 -6.34 -20.26 -4.11
CA TYR A 37 -4.91 -20.49 -3.91
C TYR A 37 -4.27 -21.14 -5.14
N SER A 38 -3.12 -20.61 -5.56
CA SER A 38 -2.39 -21.01 -6.77
C SER A 38 -3.15 -20.83 -8.10
N ARG A 39 -4.21 -20.02 -8.12
CA ARG A 39 -4.90 -19.62 -9.35
C ARG A 39 -4.40 -18.26 -9.84
N ILE A 40 -4.58 -18.03 -11.13
CA ILE A 40 -4.19 -16.75 -11.77
C ILE A 40 -5.44 -15.92 -11.98
N SER A 41 -5.42 -14.68 -11.55
CA SER A 41 -6.53 -13.74 -11.78
C SER A 41 -6.75 -13.52 -13.28
N ALA A 42 -8.00 -13.63 -13.72
CA ALA A 42 -8.38 -13.39 -15.12
C ALA A 42 -8.44 -11.91 -15.48
N GLN A 43 -8.49 -11.03 -14.48
CA GLN A 43 -8.53 -9.57 -14.64
C GLN A 43 -7.79 -8.89 -13.49
N ASP A 44 -7.48 -7.62 -13.69
CA ASP A 44 -6.92 -6.78 -12.64
C ASP A 44 -7.92 -6.63 -11.49
N ILE A 45 -7.42 -6.81 -10.27
CA ILE A 45 -8.21 -6.63 -9.05
C ILE A 45 -7.86 -5.26 -8.48
N VAL A 46 -8.81 -4.35 -8.57
CA VAL A 46 -8.65 -2.97 -8.07
C VAL A 46 -9.58 -2.78 -6.88
N THR A 47 -9.02 -2.28 -5.76
CA THR A 47 -9.83 -1.90 -4.61
C THR A 47 -10.74 -0.72 -4.96
N GLN A 48 -11.99 -0.77 -4.49
CA GLN A 48 -12.97 0.32 -4.66
C GLN A 48 -12.95 1.31 -3.49
N VAL A 49 -12.17 1.03 -2.46
CA VAL A 49 -12.03 1.88 -1.28
C VAL A 49 -10.56 2.13 -0.98
N ASN A 50 -10.26 3.27 -0.41
CA ASN A 50 -8.92 3.56 0.07
C ASN A 50 -8.60 2.69 1.30
N LEU A 51 -7.37 2.21 1.43
CA LEU A 51 -6.89 1.47 2.59
C LEU A 51 -5.56 2.07 3.06
N PRO A 52 -5.55 2.72 4.22
CA PRO A 52 -6.68 2.96 5.14
C PRO A 52 -7.71 3.95 4.54
N PRO A 53 -9.00 3.91 4.97
CA PRO A 53 -10.04 4.82 4.47
C PRO A 53 -9.84 6.27 4.94
N HIS A 54 -9.11 6.46 6.02
CA HIS A 54 -8.79 7.75 6.64
C HIS A 54 -7.33 7.76 7.10
N ASP A 55 -6.80 8.94 7.34
CA ASP A 55 -5.50 9.09 8.00
C ASP A 55 -5.59 8.50 9.42
N THR A 56 -4.67 7.62 9.76
CA THR A 56 -4.64 6.94 11.06
C THR A 56 -3.31 7.13 11.74
N SER A 57 -3.33 7.24 13.08
CA SER A 57 -2.10 7.25 13.85
C SER A 57 -1.50 5.85 13.94
N HIS A 58 -0.20 5.72 13.74
CA HIS A 58 0.55 4.48 13.95
C HIS A 58 1.02 4.29 15.39
N PHE A 59 0.96 5.35 16.20
CA PHE A 59 1.44 5.35 17.59
C PHE A 59 0.46 6.08 18.50
N ASP A 60 0.45 5.69 19.78
CA ASP A 60 -0.17 6.46 20.83
C ASP A 60 0.67 7.72 21.09
N GLY A 61 0.00 8.85 21.25
CA GLY A 61 0.68 10.12 21.48
C GLY A 61 -0.17 11.33 21.18
N TYR A 62 0.45 12.37 20.68
CA TYR A 62 -0.22 13.63 20.40
C TYR A 62 -0.02 14.04 18.94
N ALA A 63 -1.13 14.27 18.26
CA ALA A 63 -1.12 14.92 16.96
C ALA A 63 -0.89 16.42 17.16
N VAL A 64 0.19 16.94 16.57
CA VAL A 64 0.60 18.35 16.66
C VAL A 64 1.04 18.83 15.27
N ARG A 65 1.15 20.13 15.11
CA ARG A 65 1.77 20.68 13.91
C ARG A 65 3.29 20.54 13.99
N ALA A 66 3.89 19.98 12.96
CA ALA A 66 5.33 19.71 12.92
C ALA A 66 6.18 20.99 13.14
N GLU A 67 5.70 22.13 12.65
CA GLU A 67 6.39 23.41 12.83
C GLU A 67 6.52 23.84 14.28
N ASP A 68 5.54 23.47 15.10
CA ASP A 68 5.48 23.87 16.50
C ASP A 68 6.42 23.04 17.39
N THR A 69 6.98 21.96 16.87
CA THR A 69 7.99 21.12 17.57
C THR A 69 9.43 21.52 17.25
N LYS A 70 9.64 22.38 16.26
CA LYS A 70 11.00 22.79 15.86
C LYS A 70 11.75 23.46 16.99
N GLY A 71 12.95 22.98 17.31
CA GLY A 71 13.79 23.51 18.37
C GLY A 71 13.42 23.09 19.78
N ALA A 72 12.39 22.24 19.94
CA ALA A 72 12.06 21.66 21.22
C ALA A 72 13.15 20.68 21.68
N SER A 73 13.45 20.67 22.97
CA SER A 73 14.40 19.78 23.60
C SER A 73 14.07 19.62 25.08
N ILE A 74 14.73 18.70 25.78
CA ILE A 74 14.59 18.54 27.22
C ILE A 74 14.93 19.84 27.98
N ARG A 75 15.88 20.63 27.45
CA ARG A 75 16.28 21.92 28.05
C ARG A 75 15.43 23.10 27.60
N ASN A 76 14.69 22.93 26.51
CA ASN A 76 13.78 23.96 25.96
C ASN A 76 12.48 23.26 25.52
N PRO A 77 11.63 22.83 26.47
CA PRO A 77 10.39 22.17 26.16
C PRO A 77 9.38 23.15 25.54
N HIS A 78 8.64 22.69 24.56
CA HIS A 78 7.48 23.42 24.07
C HIS A 78 6.22 22.87 24.76
N HIS A 79 5.30 23.77 25.10
CA HIS A 79 4.04 23.44 25.76
C HIS A 79 2.90 23.51 24.77
N PHE A 80 2.00 22.56 24.84
CA PHE A 80 0.83 22.48 23.99
C PHE A 80 -0.44 22.38 24.84
N THR A 81 -1.51 22.99 24.35
CA THR A 81 -2.85 22.84 24.93
C THR A 81 -3.52 21.63 24.28
N VAL A 82 -3.86 20.62 25.08
CA VAL A 82 -4.62 19.46 24.60
C VAL A 82 -6.09 19.83 24.43
N ILE A 83 -6.56 19.83 23.17
CA ILE A 83 -7.93 20.27 22.83
C ILE A 83 -8.92 19.11 22.72
N GLY A 84 -8.44 17.87 22.78
CA GLY A 84 -9.30 16.68 22.72
C GLY A 84 -8.53 15.39 22.70
N ASN A 85 -9.30 14.29 22.73
CA ASN A 85 -8.79 12.93 22.66
C ASN A 85 -9.51 12.18 21.54
N LEU A 86 -8.76 11.31 20.83
CA LEU A 86 -9.28 10.49 19.74
C LEU A 86 -8.87 9.04 19.97
N TYR A 87 -9.83 8.16 20.07
CA TYR A 87 -9.64 6.74 20.32
C TYR A 87 -9.87 5.90 19.06
N PRO A 88 -9.46 4.63 19.03
CA PRO A 88 -9.56 3.77 17.85
C PRO A 88 -10.98 3.73 17.31
N GLY A 89 -11.10 3.81 15.97
CA GLY A 89 -12.39 3.80 15.29
C GLY A 89 -13.21 5.09 15.40
N GLN A 90 -12.68 6.12 16.06
CA GLN A 90 -13.30 7.44 16.09
C GLN A 90 -12.77 8.32 14.96
N THR A 91 -13.65 9.13 14.40
CA THR A 91 -13.32 10.25 13.52
C THR A 91 -13.64 11.56 14.21
N SER A 92 -12.95 12.63 13.84
CA SER A 92 -13.25 13.95 14.41
C SER A 92 -12.97 15.04 13.38
N ASP A 93 -13.58 16.20 13.63
CA ASP A 93 -13.36 17.44 12.87
C ASP A 93 -12.35 18.36 13.57
N TYR A 94 -11.49 17.83 14.46
CA TYR A 94 -10.45 18.63 15.10
C TYR A 94 -9.52 19.24 14.08
N VAL A 95 -9.36 20.54 14.14
CA VAL A 95 -8.33 21.29 13.42
C VAL A 95 -7.30 21.75 14.43
N VAL A 96 -6.09 21.20 14.35
CA VAL A 96 -5.01 21.54 15.29
C VAL A 96 -4.35 22.84 14.88
N HIS A 97 -4.56 23.89 15.68
CA HIS A 97 -3.92 25.18 15.48
C HIS A 97 -2.55 25.27 16.16
N LYS A 98 -1.87 26.39 15.99
CA LYS A 98 -0.55 26.62 16.59
C LYS A 98 -0.61 26.50 18.11
N GLY A 99 0.26 25.68 18.68
CA GLY A 99 0.34 25.43 20.12
C GLY A 99 -0.74 24.50 20.68
N GLU A 100 -1.54 23.86 19.82
CA GLU A 100 -2.53 22.89 20.20
C GLU A 100 -2.07 21.45 19.92
N ALA A 101 -2.67 20.50 20.63
CA ALA A 101 -2.48 19.08 20.46
C ALA A 101 -3.78 18.30 20.65
N VAL A 102 -3.91 17.19 19.96
CA VAL A 102 -4.98 16.20 20.19
C VAL A 102 -4.32 14.90 20.61
N TYR A 103 -4.73 14.33 21.74
CA TYR A 103 -4.30 12.98 22.10
C TYR A 103 -4.89 11.97 21.14
N VAL A 104 -4.04 11.09 20.60
CA VAL A 104 -4.44 10.05 19.64
C VAL A 104 -3.89 8.71 20.07
N THR A 105 -4.66 7.66 19.80
CA THR A 105 -4.21 6.28 19.97
C THR A 105 -4.00 5.61 18.62
N THR A 106 -3.23 4.54 18.60
CA THR A 106 -2.99 3.72 17.42
C THR A 106 -4.33 3.27 16.80
N GLY A 107 -4.47 3.45 15.49
CA GLY A 107 -5.66 3.03 14.72
C GLY A 107 -6.80 4.02 14.71
#